data_7326e4ef7bf4e9ca160567015b05eab6
#
_entry.id   7326e4ef7bf4e9ca160567015b05eab6
#
_cell.length_a   1.000
_cell.length_b   1.000
_cell.length_c   1.000
_cell.angle_alpha   90.00
_cell.angle_beta   90.00
_cell.angle_gamma   90.00
#
_symmetry.space_group_name_H-M   'P 1'
#
loop_
_entity.id
_entity.type
_entity.pdbx_description
1 polymer ?
#
loop_
_entity_poly.entity_id
_entity_poly.type
_entity_poly.pdbx_seq_one_letter_code
_entity_poly.pdbx_strand_id
1 'polypeptide(L)'
;MRYKINFDKVINQLIPYYLGGRRLILFLQSCMKPLQRVNDAFVTYAKETRIEASMTSQIFKLEWFLNRKFKKYFEDPSALIVIKNGEKLGQAMYNESASAISDADQFKLWQQTGEAESHTDVVLYHSDEKTVGSSHSFLVCVPKLWEQKDSAGKPTGQLIDGISVNQFKKMLAYWVDRYKLAGKTYQIIINTL
;
A
#
# COMPACT_ATOMS: atom_id res chain seq x y z
N MET A 1 6.97 22.66 13.80
CA MET A 1 7.03 21.25 14.22
C MET A 1 7.22 21.20 15.70
N ARG A 2 6.38 20.48 16.45
CA ARG A 2 6.34 20.51 17.93
C ARG A 2 7.60 19.97 18.63
N TYR A 3 8.39 19.14 17.97
CA TYR A 3 9.51 18.44 18.63
C TYR A 3 10.90 18.85 18.14
N LYS A 4 10.99 19.83 17.24
CA LYS A 4 12.31 20.31 16.77
C LYS A 4 12.84 21.35 17.74
N ILE A 5 13.87 20.98 18.49
CA ILE A 5 14.56 21.85 19.43
C ILE A 5 15.76 22.48 18.73
N ASN A 6 15.93 23.79 18.86
CA ASN A 6 17.14 24.48 18.41
C ASN A 6 18.10 24.60 19.60
N PHE A 7 19.06 23.68 19.67
CA PHE A 7 20.00 23.60 20.78
C PHE A 7 20.88 24.86 20.89
N ASP A 8 21.23 25.50 19.80
CA ASP A 8 22.03 26.74 19.82
C ASP A 8 21.28 27.87 20.53
N LYS A 9 19.96 28.00 20.28
CA LYS A 9 19.15 28.99 20.98
C LYS A 9 19.01 28.66 22.47
N VAL A 10 18.81 27.38 22.76
CA VAL A 10 18.66 26.91 24.17
C VAL A 10 19.95 27.18 24.94
N ILE A 11 21.12 26.89 24.37
CA ILE A 11 22.41 27.19 25.01
C ILE A 11 22.53 28.69 25.30
N ASN A 12 22.26 29.52 24.28
CA ASN A 12 22.39 30.98 24.44
C ASN A 12 21.39 31.55 25.47
N GLN A 13 20.23 30.90 25.67
CA GLN A 13 19.25 31.33 26.65
C GLN A 13 19.58 30.85 28.08
N LEU A 14 20.22 29.68 28.20
CA LEU A 14 20.55 29.09 29.51
C LEU A 14 21.88 29.60 30.11
N ILE A 15 22.78 30.15 29.29
CA ILE A 15 24.04 30.64 29.78
C ILE A 15 23.81 32.00 30.45
N PRO A 16 24.18 32.16 31.73
CA PRO A 16 24.14 33.45 32.42
C PRO A 16 25.03 34.48 31.70
N TYR A 17 24.62 35.74 31.68
CA TYR A 17 25.28 36.83 31.00
C TYR A 17 26.78 36.96 31.36
N TYR A 18 27.16 36.72 32.60
CA TYR A 18 28.56 36.82 33.06
C TYR A 18 29.45 35.65 32.60
N LEU A 19 28.87 34.56 32.10
CA LEU A 19 29.58 33.38 31.55
C LEU A 19 29.56 33.34 30.01
N GLY A 20 29.06 34.36 29.35
CA GLY A 20 28.84 34.44 27.91
C GLY A 20 30.10 34.44 27.03
N GLY A 21 31.22 33.85 27.48
CA GLY A 21 32.44 33.74 26.70
C GLY A 21 32.29 32.88 25.44
N ARG A 22 32.70 33.42 24.27
CA ARG A 22 32.57 32.71 22.98
C ARG A 22 33.15 31.29 23.01
N ARG A 23 34.26 31.04 23.70
CA ARG A 23 34.88 29.72 23.81
C ARG A 23 34.01 28.72 24.56
N LEU A 24 33.36 29.16 25.64
CA LEU A 24 32.44 28.33 26.41
C LEU A 24 31.22 27.97 25.59
N ILE A 25 30.63 28.92 24.88
CA ILE A 25 29.47 28.68 23.98
C ILE A 25 29.81 27.64 22.92
N LEU A 26 30.94 27.79 22.22
CA LEU A 26 31.37 26.83 21.21
C LEU A 26 31.62 25.43 21.77
N PHE A 27 32.22 25.36 22.97
CA PHE A 27 32.42 24.08 23.68
C PHE A 27 31.06 23.40 23.99
N LEU A 28 30.12 24.14 24.57
CA LEU A 28 28.78 23.60 24.87
C LEU A 28 28.05 23.20 23.61
N GLN A 29 28.12 23.95 22.53
CA GLN A 29 27.52 23.57 21.23
C GLN A 29 28.16 22.28 20.70
N SER A 30 29.48 22.08 20.84
CA SER A 30 30.11 20.83 20.44
C SER A 30 29.66 19.63 21.27
N CYS A 31 29.50 19.81 22.57
CA CYS A 31 28.97 18.78 23.49
C CYS A 31 27.51 18.40 23.20
N MET A 32 26.73 19.36 22.68
CA MET A 32 25.33 19.14 22.38
C MET A 32 25.04 18.50 20.99
N LYS A 33 26.02 18.41 20.10
CA LYS A 33 25.88 17.79 18.78
C LYS A 33 25.34 16.36 18.81
N PRO A 34 25.78 15.44 19.70
CA PRO A 34 25.21 14.11 19.79
C PRO A 34 23.72 14.15 20.12
N LEU A 35 23.31 15.03 21.05
CA LEU A 35 21.91 15.19 21.43
C LEU A 35 21.06 15.74 20.29
N GLN A 36 21.61 16.64 19.49
CA GLN A 36 20.95 17.12 18.27
C GLN A 36 20.66 15.99 17.28
N ARG A 37 21.63 15.09 17.06
CA ARG A 37 21.44 13.92 16.19
C ARG A 37 20.32 13.01 16.69
N VAL A 38 20.29 12.76 18.00
CA VAL A 38 19.21 11.96 18.63
C VAL A 38 17.86 12.65 18.48
N ASN A 39 17.80 13.97 18.67
CA ASN A 39 16.57 14.74 18.49
C ASN A 39 16.09 14.71 17.03
N ASP A 40 16.98 14.82 16.04
CA ASP A 40 16.62 14.75 14.62
C ASP A 40 16.09 13.35 14.26
N ALA A 41 16.73 12.28 14.78
CA ALA A 41 16.25 10.92 14.62
C ALA A 41 14.86 10.74 15.26
N PHE A 42 14.68 11.26 16.48
CA PHE A 42 13.37 11.23 17.15
C PHE A 42 12.28 11.99 16.39
N VAL A 43 12.60 13.17 15.85
CA VAL A 43 11.63 13.94 15.03
C VAL A 43 11.22 13.16 13.79
N THR A 44 12.15 12.44 13.15
CA THR A 44 11.86 11.60 11.99
C THR A 44 10.98 10.42 12.39
N TYR A 45 11.33 9.72 13.45
CA TYR A 45 10.55 8.63 14.02
C TYR A 45 9.13 9.06 14.40
N ALA A 46 9.01 10.18 15.10
CA ALA A 46 7.70 10.72 15.53
C ALA A 46 6.79 11.07 14.32
N LYS A 47 7.37 11.53 13.21
CA LYS A 47 6.61 11.77 11.97
C LYS A 47 6.09 10.47 11.37
N GLU A 48 6.95 9.46 11.25
CA GLU A 48 6.56 8.17 10.69
C GLU A 48 5.49 7.48 11.56
N THR A 49 5.69 7.47 12.88
CA THR A 49 4.71 6.90 13.83
C THR A 49 3.36 7.62 13.75
N ARG A 50 3.37 8.94 13.58
CA ARG A 50 2.14 9.72 13.44
C ARG A 50 1.40 9.37 12.14
N ILE A 51 2.12 9.18 11.04
CA ILE A 51 1.54 8.73 9.78
C ILE A 51 0.93 7.34 9.96
N GLU A 52 1.66 6.41 10.56
CA GLU A 52 1.17 5.06 10.82
C GLU A 52 -0.07 5.05 11.73
N ALA A 53 -0.11 5.90 12.75
CA ALA A 53 -1.25 6.03 13.64
C ALA A 53 -2.49 6.67 12.98
N SER A 54 -2.29 7.48 11.93
CA SER A 54 -3.39 8.13 11.19
C SER A 54 -3.95 7.27 10.07
N MET A 55 -3.37 6.07 9.84
CA MET A 55 -3.80 5.18 8.77
C MET A 55 -5.13 4.52 9.08
N THR A 56 -5.93 4.40 8.06
CA THR A 56 -7.24 3.75 8.09
C THR A 56 -7.34 2.75 6.94
N SER A 57 -8.35 1.89 6.98
CA SER A 57 -8.65 0.90 5.93
C SER A 57 -9.21 1.49 4.63
N GLN A 58 -9.30 2.81 4.50
CA GLN A 58 -9.73 3.46 3.27
C GLN A 58 -8.73 3.19 2.15
N ILE A 59 -9.22 2.76 0.98
CA ILE A 59 -8.40 2.39 -0.18
C ILE A 59 -7.38 3.48 -0.52
N PHE A 60 -7.85 4.72 -0.66
CA PHE A 60 -6.99 5.87 -0.99
C PHE A 60 -5.83 6.07 -0.01
N LYS A 61 -6.10 5.97 1.30
CA LYS A 61 -5.05 6.14 2.32
C LYS A 61 -4.09 4.96 2.32
N LEU A 62 -4.61 3.75 2.15
CA LEU A 62 -3.79 2.55 2.09
C LEU A 62 -2.87 2.55 0.86
N GLU A 63 -3.38 2.92 -0.32
CA GLU A 63 -2.57 3.10 -1.53
C GLU A 63 -1.47 4.12 -1.32
N TRP A 64 -1.80 5.29 -0.79
CA TRP A 64 -0.82 6.34 -0.52
C TRP A 64 0.28 5.87 0.43
N PHE A 65 -0.09 5.15 1.50
CA PHE A 65 0.84 4.64 2.48
C PHE A 65 1.77 3.57 1.90
N LEU A 66 1.22 2.60 1.16
CA LEU A 66 1.99 1.56 0.50
C LEU A 66 2.96 2.15 -0.53
N ASN A 67 2.49 3.09 -1.34
CA ASN A 67 3.33 3.79 -2.31
C ASN A 67 4.46 4.56 -1.61
N ARG A 68 4.19 5.24 -0.50
CA ARG A 68 5.22 5.94 0.28
C ARG A 68 6.30 4.99 0.79
N LYS A 69 5.93 3.80 1.29
CA LYS A 69 6.88 2.84 1.87
C LYS A 69 7.66 2.03 0.82
N PHE A 70 7.01 1.66 -0.27
CA PHE A 70 7.54 0.69 -1.22
C PHE A 70 8.02 1.29 -2.54
N LYS A 71 7.84 2.59 -2.76
CA LYS A 71 8.25 3.27 -4.00
C LYS A 71 9.70 3.00 -4.41
N LYS A 72 10.61 2.82 -3.45
CA LYS A 72 12.03 2.56 -3.70
C LYS A 72 12.32 1.24 -4.43
N TYR A 73 11.37 0.31 -4.43
CA TYR A 73 11.53 -1.02 -5.05
C TYR A 73 10.99 -1.09 -6.46
N PHE A 74 10.38 -0.04 -6.99
CA PHE A 74 9.78 -0.04 -8.32
C PHE A 74 10.82 0.31 -9.39
N GLU A 75 10.68 -0.32 -10.57
CA GLU A 75 11.52 -0.02 -11.72
C GLU A 75 11.28 1.41 -12.20
N ASP A 76 10.00 1.80 -12.31
CA ASP A 76 9.60 3.14 -12.70
C ASP A 76 9.20 3.98 -11.49
N PRO A 77 9.84 5.14 -11.25
CA PRO A 77 9.52 6.01 -10.12
C PRO A 77 8.11 6.63 -10.20
N SER A 78 7.49 6.64 -11.38
CA SER A 78 6.12 7.11 -11.60
C SER A 78 5.05 6.03 -11.35
N ALA A 79 5.44 4.75 -11.36
CA ALA A 79 4.52 3.66 -11.14
C ALA A 79 4.02 3.62 -9.68
N LEU A 80 2.75 3.27 -9.52
CA LEU A 80 2.08 3.26 -8.22
C LEU A 80 1.40 1.91 -7.97
N ILE A 81 1.35 1.52 -6.70
CA ILE A 81 0.49 0.42 -6.25
C ILE A 81 -0.95 0.92 -6.33
N VAL A 82 -1.80 0.13 -6.93
CA VAL A 82 -3.24 0.40 -7.07
C VAL A 82 -4.02 -0.73 -6.41
N ILE A 83 -5.04 -0.38 -5.63
CA ILE A 83 -5.95 -1.34 -5.02
C ILE A 83 -7.25 -1.34 -5.81
N LYS A 84 -7.52 -2.46 -6.47
CA LYS A 84 -8.78 -2.67 -7.21
C LYS A 84 -9.74 -3.47 -6.33
N ASN A 85 -11.01 -3.13 -6.40
CA ASN A 85 -12.03 -3.99 -5.82
C ASN A 85 -12.00 -5.35 -6.52
N GLY A 86 -12.25 -6.41 -5.78
CA GLY A 86 -12.45 -7.72 -6.38
C GLY A 86 -13.61 -7.64 -7.36
N GLU A 87 -13.41 -8.10 -8.57
CA GLU A 87 -14.44 -8.12 -9.58
C GLU A 87 -15.55 -9.06 -9.09
N LYS A 88 -16.73 -8.51 -8.82
CA LYS A 88 -17.92 -9.31 -8.71
C LYS A 88 -18.30 -9.70 -10.13
N LEU A 89 -18.03 -10.91 -10.49
CA LEU A 89 -18.46 -11.46 -11.76
C LEU A 89 -19.97 -11.67 -11.69
N GLY A 90 -20.70 -10.83 -12.41
CA GLY A 90 -22.15 -10.92 -12.58
C GLY A 90 -23.00 -10.49 -11.37
N GLN A 91 -24.27 -10.46 -11.58
CA GLN A 91 -25.27 -10.22 -10.56
C GLN A 91 -25.80 -11.57 -10.04
N ALA A 92 -25.70 -11.79 -8.72
CA ALA A 92 -26.27 -12.99 -8.12
C ALA A 92 -27.80 -12.94 -8.26
N MET A 93 -28.37 -13.90 -8.95
CA MET A 93 -29.81 -14.11 -9.00
C MET A 93 -30.18 -15.21 -8.01
N TYR A 94 -31.06 -14.88 -7.10
CA TYR A 94 -31.63 -15.84 -6.17
C TYR A 94 -32.95 -16.31 -6.74
N ASN A 95 -33.09 -17.62 -6.94
CA ASN A 95 -34.36 -18.23 -7.34
C ASN A 95 -35.02 -18.83 -6.08
N GLU A 96 -36.22 -18.37 -5.76
CA GLU A 96 -36.97 -18.85 -4.59
C GLU A 96 -37.64 -20.22 -4.80
N SER A 97 -37.67 -20.72 -6.03
CA SER A 97 -38.30 -22.04 -6.30
C SER A 97 -37.28 -23.17 -6.12
N ALA A 98 -37.52 -24.02 -5.13
CA ALA A 98 -36.71 -25.21 -4.85
C ALA A 98 -36.90 -26.37 -5.88
N SER A 99 -37.65 -26.17 -6.95
CA SER A 99 -37.83 -27.15 -8.01
C SER A 99 -36.72 -27.03 -9.03
N ALA A 100 -36.09 -28.16 -9.34
CA ALA A 100 -35.04 -28.28 -10.34
C ALA A 100 -35.43 -27.54 -11.64
N ILE A 101 -34.66 -26.52 -11.99
CA ILE A 101 -34.81 -25.81 -13.26
C ILE A 101 -34.39 -26.80 -14.34
N SER A 102 -35.34 -27.20 -15.21
CA SER A 102 -34.98 -27.96 -16.39
C SER A 102 -34.22 -27.07 -17.35
N ASP A 103 -33.30 -27.64 -18.15
CA ASP A 103 -32.50 -26.92 -19.16
C ASP A 103 -33.33 -26.10 -20.16
N ALA A 104 -34.69 -26.30 -20.18
CA ALA A 104 -35.62 -25.56 -21.00
C ALA A 104 -36.01 -24.18 -20.43
N ASP A 105 -35.77 -23.92 -19.14
CA ASP A 105 -36.12 -22.69 -18.45
C ASP A 105 -34.92 -21.73 -18.34
N GLN A 106 -34.09 -21.69 -19.36
CA GLN A 106 -33.03 -20.67 -19.45
C GLN A 106 -33.67 -19.27 -19.43
N PHE A 107 -33.18 -18.42 -18.54
CA PHE A 107 -33.63 -17.04 -18.43
C PHE A 107 -33.58 -16.35 -19.79
N LYS A 108 -34.73 -16.08 -20.39
CA LYS A 108 -34.82 -15.24 -21.58
C LYS A 108 -34.80 -13.79 -21.14
N LEU A 109 -33.68 -13.09 -21.37
CA LEU A 109 -33.70 -11.64 -21.33
C LEU A 109 -34.60 -11.15 -22.47
N TRP A 110 -35.65 -10.42 -22.13
CA TRP A 110 -36.51 -9.78 -23.11
C TRP A 110 -35.76 -8.66 -23.78
N GLN A 111 -35.35 -8.86 -25.05
CA GLN A 111 -34.85 -7.80 -25.91
C GLN A 111 -36.07 -7.14 -26.60
N GLN A 112 -36.11 -5.82 -26.57
CA GLN A 112 -37.05 -5.07 -27.38
C GLN A 112 -36.64 -5.21 -28.83
N THR A 113 -37.54 -5.73 -29.66
CA THR A 113 -37.34 -5.94 -31.10
C THR A 113 -37.05 -4.58 -31.76
N GLY A 114 -35.82 -4.33 -32.15
CA GLY A 114 -35.42 -3.12 -32.92
C GLY A 114 -34.16 -2.39 -32.41
N GLU A 115 -33.59 -2.78 -31.29
CA GLU A 115 -32.30 -2.22 -30.86
C GLU A 115 -31.15 -3.01 -31.48
N ALA A 116 -30.25 -2.27 -32.17
CA ALA A 116 -29.02 -2.80 -32.70
C ALA A 116 -28.20 -3.42 -31.57
N GLU A 117 -27.61 -4.57 -31.84
CA GLU A 117 -26.81 -5.40 -30.97
C GLU A 117 -25.65 -4.64 -30.30
N SER A 118 -25.92 -3.85 -29.27
CA SER A 118 -24.89 -3.50 -28.30
C SER A 118 -24.99 -4.45 -27.11
N HIS A 119 -24.50 -5.67 -27.31
CA HIS A 119 -24.41 -6.66 -26.28
C HIS A 119 -23.38 -6.22 -25.24
N THR A 120 -23.80 -5.54 -24.21
CA THR A 120 -23.18 -5.75 -22.92
C THR A 120 -23.70 -7.08 -22.43
N ASP A 121 -22.96 -8.14 -22.72
CA ASP A 121 -23.28 -9.48 -22.23
C ASP A 121 -23.27 -9.43 -20.69
N VAL A 122 -24.46 -9.31 -20.11
CA VAL A 122 -24.64 -9.52 -18.67
C VAL A 122 -24.45 -11.00 -18.43
N VAL A 123 -23.24 -11.38 -18.05
CA VAL A 123 -22.94 -12.76 -17.71
C VAL A 123 -23.57 -13.05 -16.36
N LEU A 124 -24.59 -13.90 -16.34
CA LEU A 124 -25.26 -14.36 -15.14
C LEU A 124 -24.57 -15.64 -14.67
N TYR A 125 -24.12 -15.65 -13.41
CA TYR A 125 -23.50 -16.82 -12.80
C TYR A 125 -24.43 -17.46 -11.78
N HIS A 126 -24.42 -18.77 -11.73
CA HIS A 126 -25.09 -19.53 -10.67
C HIS A 126 -24.32 -19.32 -9.35
N SER A 127 -25.04 -19.34 -8.20
CA SER A 127 -24.43 -19.14 -6.88
C SER A 127 -23.30 -20.14 -6.56
N ASP A 128 -23.31 -21.30 -7.21
CA ASP A 128 -22.34 -22.37 -7.03
C ASP A 128 -21.15 -22.30 -8.00
N GLU A 129 -21.21 -21.43 -9.01
CA GLU A 129 -20.09 -21.21 -9.92
C GLU A 129 -19.04 -20.31 -9.24
N LYS A 130 -18.07 -20.94 -8.61
CA LYS A 130 -16.87 -20.26 -8.10
C LYS A 130 -15.94 -19.96 -9.26
N THR A 131 -16.08 -18.78 -9.84
CA THR A 131 -15.12 -18.30 -10.82
C THR A 131 -13.79 -18.00 -10.11
N VAL A 132 -12.69 -18.45 -10.70
CA VAL A 132 -11.33 -18.42 -10.15
C VAL A 132 -10.86 -17.00 -9.74
N GLY A 133 -11.52 -15.95 -10.22
CA GLY A 133 -11.19 -14.55 -9.95
C GLY A 133 -11.96 -13.90 -8.78
N SER A 134 -13.05 -14.50 -8.28
CA SER A 134 -13.96 -13.81 -7.34
C SER A 134 -13.77 -14.14 -5.86
N SER A 135 -12.72 -14.89 -5.49
CA SER A 135 -12.53 -15.33 -4.09
C SER A 135 -11.99 -14.22 -3.18
N HIS A 136 -11.56 -13.10 -3.72
CA HIS A 136 -10.91 -12.04 -2.97
C HIS A 136 -11.74 -10.76 -2.99
N SER A 137 -11.84 -10.09 -1.84
CA SER A 137 -12.59 -8.84 -1.70
C SER A 137 -11.92 -7.68 -2.43
N PHE A 138 -10.58 -7.71 -2.55
CA PHE A 138 -9.81 -6.71 -3.30
C PHE A 138 -8.48 -7.28 -3.78
N LEU A 139 -7.92 -6.63 -4.79
CA LEU A 139 -6.64 -6.96 -5.41
C LEU A 139 -5.65 -5.84 -5.17
N VAL A 140 -4.44 -6.17 -4.75
CA VAL A 140 -3.33 -5.23 -4.62
C VAL A 140 -2.41 -5.41 -5.84
N CYS A 141 -2.54 -4.50 -6.81
CA CYS A 141 -1.74 -4.51 -8.03
C CYS A 141 -0.44 -3.76 -7.77
N VAL A 142 0.67 -4.48 -7.79
CA VAL A 142 2.01 -3.93 -7.60
C VAL A 142 2.65 -3.77 -8.97
N PRO A 143 3.25 -2.61 -9.29
CA PRO A 143 3.97 -2.41 -10.54
C PRO A 143 5.22 -3.29 -10.60
N LYS A 144 5.87 -3.30 -11.75
CA LYS A 144 7.11 -4.04 -11.96
C LYS A 144 8.18 -3.62 -10.95
N LEU A 145 8.79 -4.61 -10.32
CA LEU A 145 9.84 -4.40 -9.34
C LEU A 145 11.20 -4.27 -10.03
N TRP A 146 12.04 -3.43 -9.47
CA TRP A 146 13.43 -3.34 -9.92
C TRP A 146 14.21 -4.54 -9.37
N GLU A 147 14.70 -5.40 -10.25
CA GLU A 147 15.49 -6.57 -9.90
C GLU A 147 16.96 -6.38 -10.29
N GLN A 148 17.85 -6.83 -9.43
CA GLN A 148 19.28 -6.88 -9.75
C GLN A 148 19.49 -7.87 -10.90
N LYS A 149 20.28 -7.46 -11.89
CA LYS A 149 20.65 -8.30 -13.04
C LYS A 149 22.08 -8.80 -12.85
N ASP A 150 22.29 -10.07 -13.16
CA ASP A 150 23.63 -10.65 -13.23
C ASP A 150 24.44 -10.06 -14.39
N SER A 151 25.74 -10.36 -14.40
CA SER A 151 26.66 -9.97 -15.50
C SER A 151 26.19 -10.41 -16.89
N ALA A 152 25.30 -11.41 -16.96
CA ALA A 152 24.65 -11.89 -18.18
C ALA A 152 23.29 -11.20 -18.47
N GLY A 153 22.89 -10.19 -17.70
CA GLY A 153 21.63 -9.46 -17.86
C GLY A 153 20.38 -10.22 -17.39
N LYS A 154 20.55 -11.40 -16.73
CA LYS A 154 19.44 -12.20 -16.25
C LYS A 154 18.99 -11.72 -14.86
N PRO A 155 17.67 -11.60 -14.58
CA PRO A 155 17.18 -11.19 -13.28
C PRO A 155 17.55 -12.23 -12.21
N THR A 156 18.14 -11.78 -11.11
CA THR A 156 18.59 -12.64 -9.99
C THR A 156 17.47 -12.88 -8.96
N GLY A 157 16.31 -12.25 -9.12
CA GLY A 157 15.21 -12.31 -8.16
C GLY A 157 15.49 -11.59 -6.84
N GLN A 158 16.56 -10.78 -6.78
CA GLN A 158 16.91 -9.94 -5.64
C GLN A 158 16.61 -8.47 -5.97
N LEU A 159 15.97 -7.78 -5.02
CA LEU A 159 15.65 -6.36 -5.08
C LEU A 159 16.82 -5.52 -4.52
N ILE A 160 16.66 -4.19 -4.55
CA ILE A 160 17.68 -3.20 -4.17
C ILE A 160 18.38 -3.53 -2.85
N ASP A 161 17.74 -3.95 -1.82
CA ASP A 161 18.35 -4.20 -0.50
C ASP A 161 18.75 -5.68 -0.30
N GLY A 162 18.93 -6.46 -1.36
CA GLY A 162 19.18 -7.91 -1.28
C GLY A 162 17.95 -8.71 -0.82
N ILE A 163 16.78 -8.10 -0.87
CA ILE A 163 15.51 -8.69 -0.44
C ILE A 163 14.95 -9.51 -1.61
N SER A 164 14.52 -10.74 -1.36
CA SER A 164 13.85 -11.53 -2.39
C SER A 164 12.43 -11.04 -2.65
N VAL A 165 11.88 -11.31 -3.84
CA VAL A 165 10.50 -10.99 -4.19
C VAL A 165 9.50 -11.60 -3.19
N ASN A 166 9.79 -12.79 -2.66
CA ASN A 166 8.95 -13.42 -1.65
C ASN A 166 8.98 -12.69 -0.30
N GLN A 167 10.13 -12.16 0.10
CA GLN A 167 10.24 -11.34 1.31
C GLN A 167 9.52 -10.00 1.12
N PHE A 168 9.61 -9.40 -0.06
CA PHE A 168 8.84 -8.21 -0.41
C PHE A 168 7.33 -8.45 -0.30
N LYS A 169 6.82 -9.57 -0.87
CA LYS A 169 5.41 -9.96 -0.73
C LYS A 169 4.99 -10.09 0.73
N LYS A 170 5.83 -10.70 1.57
CA LYS A 170 5.55 -10.84 3.01
C LYS A 170 5.51 -9.49 3.72
N MET A 171 6.44 -8.58 3.41
CA MET A 171 6.42 -7.23 3.98
C MET A 171 5.19 -6.43 3.55
N LEU A 172 4.81 -6.53 2.28
CA LEU A 172 3.60 -5.89 1.76
C LEU A 172 2.36 -6.47 2.44
N ALA A 173 2.26 -7.80 2.52
CA ALA A 173 1.16 -8.50 3.18
C ALA A 173 1.02 -8.07 4.64
N TYR A 174 2.11 -7.96 5.39
CA TYR A 174 2.11 -7.49 6.77
C TYR A 174 1.43 -6.12 6.91
N TRP A 175 1.74 -5.17 6.03
CA TRP A 175 1.14 -3.84 6.11
C TRP A 175 -0.33 -3.83 5.66
N VAL A 176 -0.68 -4.61 4.64
CA VAL A 176 -2.08 -4.77 4.21
C VAL A 176 -2.91 -5.42 5.31
N ASP A 177 -2.41 -6.50 5.94
CA ASP A 177 -3.10 -7.20 7.03
C ASP A 177 -3.35 -6.30 8.23
N ARG A 178 -2.40 -5.41 8.52
CA ARG A 178 -2.50 -4.48 9.66
C ARG A 178 -3.60 -3.43 9.48
N TYR A 179 -3.89 -3.01 8.25
CA TYR A 179 -4.82 -1.91 7.97
C TYR A 179 -6.08 -2.32 7.24
N LYS A 180 -6.17 -3.52 6.69
CA LYS A 180 -7.40 -4.00 6.05
C LYS A 180 -8.55 -4.12 7.04
N LEU A 181 -9.78 -4.03 6.55
CA LEU A 181 -10.96 -4.35 7.34
C LEU A 181 -10.97 -5.84 7.71
N ALA A 182 -11.41 -6.15 8.93
CA ALA A 182 -11.61 -7.53 9.36
C ALA A 182 -12.58 -8.26 8.41
N GLY A 183 -12.29 -9.52 8.12
CA GLY A 183 -13.12 -10.36 7.23
C GLY A 183 -12.91 -10.09 5.74
N LYS A 184 -12.12 -9.12 5.31
CA LYS A 184 -11.80 -8.92 3.89
C LYS A 184 -10.59 -9.76 3.49
N THR A 185 -10.73 -10.45 2.37
CA THR A 185 -9.67 -11.23 1.71
C THR A 185 -9.02 -10.41 0.60
N TYR A 186 -7.74 -10.66 0.32
CA TYR A 186 -7.03 -9.95 -0.74
C TYR A 186 -6.03 -10.86 -1.45
N GLN A 187 -5.65 -10.47 -2.66
CA GLN A 187 -4.58 -11.09 -3.42
C GLN A 187 -3.57 -10.02 -3.85
N ILE A 188 -2.29 -10.34 -3.80
CA ILE A 188 -1.21 -9.48 -4.29
C ILE A 188 -0.80 -9.95 -5.67
N ILE A 189 -0.97 -9.09 -6.66
CA ILE A 189 -0.56 -9.34 -8.05
C ILE A 189 0.64 -8.43 -8.35
N ILE A 190 1.75 -9.02 -8.76
CA ILE A 190 2.92 -8.26 -9.23
C ILE A 190 2.92 -8.32 -10.74
N ASN A 191 2.90 -7.17 -11.38
CA ASN A 191 3.01 -7.09 -12.83
C ASN A 191 4.47 -7.37 -13.22
N THR A 192 4.69 -8.50 -13.85
CA THR A 192 6.01 -8.95 -14.36
C THR A 192 6.22 -8.60 -15.83
N LEU A 193 5.28 -7.87 -16.47
CA LEU A 193 5.32 -7.45 -17.87
C LEU A 193 6.05 -6.14 -18.06
#